data_57f82fa530cae9d5f284b7e8a245717c
#
_entry.id   57f82fa530cae9d5f284b7e8a245717c
#
_cell.length_a   1.000
_cell.length_b   1.000
_cell.length_c   1.000
_cell.angle_alpha   90.00
_cell.angle_beta   90.00
_cell.angle_gamma   90.00
#
_symmetry.space_group_name_H-M   'P 1'
#
loop_
_entity.id
_entity.type
_entity.pdbx_description
1 polymer ?
#
loop_
_entity_poly.entity_id
_entity_poly.type
_entity_poly.pdbx_seq_one_letter_code
_entity_poly.pdbx_strand_id
1 'polypeptide(L)'
;MGQPYVFPHGVTVYDPQKCWNGYTIVPLINDGVLLFDMNGNEVRRWNMHAMPPKLLPGGYVMGLSGYRHPDYGMQDGVNLIEIDYDGNIVWEFDKFEHINDPGRDHRWMARQHHDYQREGNPVGYYVPGMDAKPLEGNTLILVHQTIKNLAISDKKLLDDAMIEVDWEGNILWKWSISDHFDELGFDEAAKNILARDPNMRSSDGGVGDYLHVNCMSYLGPNKWYEHGDMRFKSDNIIFDCREANILAILDKESGKIVWKIGPDFNATPELRKLGWIIGQHHFHMIPKGLPGEGNLMVFDNGGWGGYGVPNPGSRNGSKNALRDYSRVLEFNPITLEVVWKLTPKELDHAIPTDASKFYSPYVSSAQRLPNGNTLVTEGSDGRIIEVTADHEIVWEWISPYYTHNETGPKNNMIYRGYRYPYSYVPQEPTPTEIAIPRIDNPPFRMPNAGALGAKTVIDVKGTLPYYQDVALCVATDDEEDLSRREKVFSVDTKVFEPVSGMAEWKDKVLKQQEKPVLVLFGAERCVHCKALHPVLEEALQEEFANSFLIRYVDVDADMDIVAGGHG
;
A
#
# COMPACT_ATOMS: atom_id res chain seq x y z
N MET A 1 11.74 -2.18 -7.22
CA MET A 1 12.46 -1.02 -7.77
C MET A 1 11.47 -0.32 -8.68
N GLY A 2 11.09 0.92 -8.34
CA GLY A 2 10.23 1.73 -9.19
C GLY A 2 10.87 1.90 -10.57
N GLN A 3 10.04 2.05 -11.58
CA GLN A 3 10.57 2.36 -12.90
C GLN A 3 11.06 3.80 -12.89
N PRO A 4 12.24 4.10 -13.45
CA PRO A 4 12.67 5.48 -13.57
C PRO A 4 11.67 6.24 -14.43
N TYR A 5 11.12 7.34 -13.88
CA TYR A 5 10.26 8.22 -14.66
C TYR A 5 11.04 8.77 -15.85
N VAL A 6 10.44 8.63 -17.03
CA VAL A 6 10.98 9.19 -18.27
C VAL A 6 10.64 10.69 -18.40
N PHE A 7 9.80 11.20 -17.49
CA PHE A 7 9.29 12.56 -17.52
C PHE A 7 10.19 13.56 -16.79
N PRO A 8 10.11 14.86 -17.14
CA PRO A 8 10.80 15.91 -16.43
C PRO A 8 10.42 15.92 -14.93
N HIS A 9 11.39 16.28 -14.07
CA HIS A 9 11.13 16.51 -12.66
C HIS A 9 10.43 17.85 -12.42
N GLY A 10 9.94 18.06 -11.21
CA GLY A 10 9.12 19.20 -10.84
C GLY A 10 7.65 18.97 -11.16
N VAL A 11 6.88 20.03 -11.27
CA VAL A 11 5.45 19.94 -11.61
C VAL A 11 5.30 19.66 -13.11
N THR A 12 4.63 18.56 -13.44
CA THR A 12 4.43 18.09 -14.82
C THR A 12 2.99 18.24 -15.30
N VAL A 13 2.05 18.40 -14.36
CA VAL A 13 0.65 18.71 -14.60
C VAL A 13 0.16 19.65 -13.51
N TYR A 14 -0.57 20.71 -13.88
CA TYR A 14 -1.26 21.57 -12.94
C TYR A 14 -2.47 22.27 -13.56
N ASP A 15 -3.65 21.94 -13.07
CA ASP A 15 -4.90 22.64 -13.35
C ASP A 15 -5.37 23.38 -12.09
N PRO A 16 -5.10 24.71 -11.98
CA PRO A 16 -5.44 25.48 -10.78
C PRO A 16 -6.92 25.51 -10.44
N GLN A 17 -7.80 25.28 -11.41
CA GLN A 17 -9.25 25.35 -11.20
C GLN A 17 -9.81 24.08 -10.60
N LYS A 18 -9.14 22.95 -10.82
CA LYS A 18 -9.56 21.64 -10.31
C LYS A 18 -8.84 21.23 -9.04
N CYS A 19 -7.66 21.80 -8.77
CA CYS A 19 -6.86 21.48 -7.60
C CYS A 19 -7.40 22.13 -6.32
N TRP A 20 -7.05 21.54 -5.19
CA TRP A 20 -7.07 22.23 -3.91
C TRP A 20 -5.72 22.87 -3.67
N ASN A 21 -5.65 24.19 -3.92
CA ASN A 21 -4.39 24.93 -3.94
C ASN A 21 -3.85 25.19 -2.52
N GLY A 22 -2.53 25.05 -2.34
CA GLY A 22 -1.88 25.19 -1.05
C GLY A 22 -0.38 24.88 -1.14
N TYR A 23 0.29 24.89 0.01
CA TYR A 23 1.68 24.43 0.13
C TYR A 23 1.74 22.92 0.36
N THR A 24 2.72 22.28 -0.27
CA THR A 24 3.04 20.86 -0.04
C THR A 24 4.35 20.76 0.75
N ILE A 25 4.35 19.96 1.82
CA ILE A 25 5.53 19.68 2.64
C ILE A 25 5.96 18.22 2.47
N VAL A 26 7.26 17.99 2.30
CA VAL A 26 7.85 16.65 2.13
C VAL A 26 9.18 16.52 2.85
N PRO A 27 9.54 15.32 3.33
CA PRO A 27 10.90 15.02 3.76
C PRO A 27 11.73 14.64 2.54
N LEU A 28 12.94 15.15 2.45
CA LEU A 28 13.95 14.76 1.46
C LEU A 28 15.00 13.87 2.15
N ILE A 29 15.48 12.85 1.46
CA ILE A 29 16.39 11.85 2.10
C ILE A 29 17.67 12.50 2.64
N ASN A 30 18.27 13.43 1.87
CA ASN A 30 19.55 14.04 2.24
C ASN A 30 19.47 15.56 2.38
N ASP A 31 18.32 16.18 2.05
CA ASP A 31 18.20 17.62 1.86
C ASP A 31 17.23 18.28 2.85
N GLY A 32 16.84 17.55 3.91
CA GLY A 32 15.99 18.08 4.98
C GLY A 32 14.49 18.03 4.67
N VAL A 33 13.76 19.03 5.12
CA VAL A 33 12.31 19.17 4.91
C VAL A 33 12.05 20.33 3.95
N LEU A 34 11.32 20.05 2.88
CA LEU A 34 10.99 21.00 1.83
C LEU A 34 9.52 21.40 1.91
N LEU A 35 9.26 22.71 1.87
CA LEU A 35 7.96 23.32 1.62
C LEU A 35 7.99 23.95 0.22
N PHE A 36 6.99 23.64 -0.62
CA PHE A 36 6.92 24.17 -1.98
C PHE A 36 5.48 24.52 -2.38
N ASP A 37 5.33 25.41 -3.36
CA ASP A 37 4.04 25.85 -3.87
C ASP A 37 3.49 24.92 -4.97
N MET A 38 2.32 25.25 -5.50
CA MET A 38 1.65 24.45 -6.55
C MET A 38 2.40 24.42 -7.88
N ASN A 39 3.25 25.40 -8.16
CA ASN A 39 4.11 25.45 -9.35
C ASN A 39 5.46 24.74 -9.15
N GLY A 40 5.72 24.22 -7.93
CA GLY A 40 6.95 23.52 -7.60
C GLY A 40 8.10 24.42 -7.19
N ASN A 41 7.83 25.71 -6.93
CA ASN A 41 8.86 26.60 -6.40
C ASN A 41 9.12 26.27 -4.93
N GLU A 42 10.41 26.15 -4.56
CA GLU A 42 10.80 26.07 -3.16
C GLU A 42 10.36 27.35 -2.42
N VAL A 43 9.56 27.17 -1.36
CA VAL A 43 9.15 28.26 -0.46
C VAL A 43 10.09 28.33 0.72
N ARG A 44 10.35 27.20 1.36
CA ARG A 44 11.25 27.08 2.50
C ARG A 44 11.87 25.69 2.57
N ARG A 45 13.09 25.60 3.08
CA ARG A 45 13.74 24.33 3.37
C ARG A 45 14.42 24.40 4.74
N TRP A 46 14.13 23.41 5.59
CA TRP A 46 14.73 23.30 6.91
C TRP A 46 15.68 22.10 6.93
N ASN A 47 16.89 22.34 7.45
CA ASN A 47 17.89 21.29 7.61
C ASN A 47 17.58 20.47 8.88
N MET A 48 16.56 19.66 8.82
CA MET A 48 16.13 18.75 9.87
C MET A 48 15.65 17.43 9.24
N HIS A 49 15.54 16.40 10.04
CA HIS A 49 14.93 15.13 9.60
C HIS A 49 13.44 15.13 9.90
N ALA A 50 12.70 14.32 9.16
CA ALA A 50 11.28 14.09 9.45
C ALA A 50 10.78 12.78 8.83
N MET A 51 9.85 12.14 9.54
CA MET A 51 9.20 10.92 9.09
C MET A 51 7.81 10.80 9.75
N PRO A 52 6.80 11.48 9.15
CA PRO A 52 6.79 12.56 8.16
C PRO A 52 6.99 13.95 8.78
N PRO A 53 7.24 15.03 8.00
CA PRO A 53 7.09 16.40 8.50
C PRO A 53 5.60 16.75 8.61
N LYS A 54 5.24 17.52 9.64
CA LYS A 54 3.88 18.05 9.80
C LYS A 54 3.93 19.55 10.01
N LEU A 55 3.16 20.25 9.17
CA LEU A 55 3.02 21.69 9.25
C LEU A 55 1.85 22.04 10.20
N LEU A 56 2.07 22.97 11.11
CA LEU A 56 1.06 23.52 12.01
C LEU A 56 0.75 24.97 11.62
N PRO A 57 -0.43 25.51 12.02
CA PRO A 57 -0.76 26.90 11.76
C PRO A 57 0.31 27.87 12.25
N GLY A 58 0.59 28.90 11.48
CA GLY A 58 1.61 29.91 11.82
C GLY A 58 3.01 29.59 11.30
N GLY A 59 3.15 28.54 10.46
CA GLY A 59 4.44 28.16 9.87
C GLY A 59 5.31 27.30 10.77
N TYR A 60 4.76 26.74 11.85
CA TYR A 60 5.48 25.80 12.70
C TYR A 60 5.60 24.43 12.02
N VAL A 61 6.70 23.73 12.27
CA VAL A 61 6.96 22.42 11.65
C VAL A 61 7.42 21.42 12.71
N MET A 62 6.84 20.25 12.70
CA MET A 62 7.30 19.13 13.52
C MET A 62 8.13 18.14 12.72
N GLY A 63 9.15 17.59 13.35
CA GLY A 63 10.05 16.58 12.79
C GLY A 63 11.08 16.13 13.81
N LEU A 64 12.25 15.70 13.35
CA LEU A 64 13.30 15.07 14.16
C LEU A 64 14.61 15.85 14.14
N SER A 65 15.34 15.84 15.26
CA SER A 65 16.70 16.37 15.33
C SER A 65 17.75 15.44 14.69
N GLY A 66 17.44 14.14 14.53
CA GLY A 66 18.34 13.13 13.97
C GLY A 66 17.83 11.71 14.20
N TYR A 67 18.59 10.72 13.70
CA TYR A 67 18.30 9.30 13.87
C TYR A 67 19.36 8.59 14.71
N ARG A 68 18.92 7.56 15.45
CA ARG A 68 19.79 6.56 16.05
C ARG A 68 20.53 5.78 14.96
N HIS A 69 21.74 5.34 15.26
CA HIS A 69 22.53 4.56 14.31
C HIS A 69 21.78 3.27 13.88
N PRO A 70 21.74 2.93 12.58
CA PRO A 70 20.91 1.84 12.05
C PRO A 70 21.32 0.43 12.53
N ASP A 71 22.52 0.24 13.06
CA ASP A 71 22.95 -1.03 13.69
C ASP A 71 22.19 -1.33 14.99
N TYR A 72 21.58 -0.33 15.62
CA TYR A 72 20.97 -0.45 16.94
C TYR A 72 19.45 -0.17 16.94
N GLY A 73 18.94 0.52 15.93
CA GLY A 73 17.53 0.86 15.79
C GLY A 73 17.08 0.90 14.34
N MET A 74 15.78 0.87 14.11
CA MET A 74 15.18 1.01 12.79
C MET A 74 14.48 2.37 12.71
N GLN A 75 15.17 3.38 12.14
CA GLN A 75 14.59 4.73 11.96
C GLN A 75 14.20 5.44 13.28
N ASP A 76 14.77 5.03 14.41
CA ASP A 76 14.51 5.65 15.71
C ASP A 76 14.96 7.11 15.72
N GLY A 77 14.05 8.05 15.93
CA GLY A 77 14.33 9.45 16.10
C GLY A 77 15.06 9.72 17.44
N VAL A 78 16.02 10.63 17.41
CA VAL A 78 16.73 11.05 18.62
C VAL A 78 15.78 11.89 19.47
N ASN A 79 15.34 13.03 18.94
CA ASN A 79 14.38 13.91 19.60
C ASN A 79 13.26 14.24 18.60
N LEU A 80 12.00 14.22 19.08
CA LEU A 80 10.90 14.82 18.34
C LEU A 80 10.89 16.31 18.65
N ILE A 81 10.89 17.16 17.63
CA ILE A 81 10.98 18.62 17.80
C ILE A 81 9.84 19.33 17.07
N GLU A 82 9.47 20.49 17.60
CA GLU A 82 8.70 21.52 16.90
C GLU A 82 9.60 22.74 16.70
N ILE A 83 9.66 23.28 15.49
CA ILE A 83 10.39 24.48 15.17
C ILE A 83 9.43 25.57 14.71
N ASP A 84 9.83 26.84 14.91
CA ASP A 84 9.18 27.96 14.27
C ASP A 84 9.60 28.08 12.79
N TYR A 85 9.00 29.04 12.08
CA TYR A 85 9.31 29.27 10.65
C TYR A 85 10.79 29.57 10.39
N ASP A 86 11.49 30.22 11.34
CA ASP A 86 12.91 30.57 11.22
C ASP A 86 13.87 29.45 11.63
N GLY A 87 13.34 28.29 12.09
CA GLY A 87 14.10 27.11 12.44
C GLY A 87 14.55 27.07 13.90
N ASN A 88 14.01 27.93 14.78
CA ASN A 88 14.28 27.84 16.21
C ASN A 88 13.43 26.71 16.82
N ILE A 89 14.06 25.85 17.63
CA ILE A 89 13.33 24.80 18.36
C ILE A 89 12.50 25.48 19.45
N VAL A 90 11.17 25.28 19.40
CA VAL A 90 10.21 25.82 20.37
C VAL A 90 9.65 24.75 21.31
N TRP A 91 9.76 23.49 20.94
CA TRP A 91 9.42 22.34 21.76
C TRP A 91 10.28 21.15 21.38
N GLU A 92 10.59 20.29 22.38
CA GLU A 92 11.40 19.10 22.19
C GLU A 92 10.97 18.00 23.17
N PHE A 93 10.88 16.77 22.66
CA PHE A 93 10.72 15.55 23.44
C PHE A 93 11.85 14.59 23.16
N ASP A 94 12.59 14.19 24.22
CA ASP A 94 13.75 13.31 24.14
C ASP A 94 13.74 12.19 25.21
N LYS A 95 12.90 12.28 26.23
CA LYS A 95 13.00 11.50 27.48
C LYS A 95 12.14 10.23 27.49
N PHE A 96 12.13 9.45 26.42
CA PHE A 96 11.44 8.16 26.45
C PHE A 96 12.33 7.03 26.98
N GLU A 97 13.52 6.83 26.43
CA GLU A 97 14.45 5.77 26.85
C GLU A 97 15.89 6.28 26.89
N HIS A 98 16.63 5.89 27.95
CA HIS A 98 18.04 6.18 28.05
C HIS A 98 18.85 5.09 27.31
N ILE A 99 19.47 5.46 26.22
CA ILE A 99 20.18 4.55 25.31
C ILE A 99 21.65 4.50 25.61
N ASN A 100 22.19 3.26 25.59
CA ASN A 100 23.59 2.96 25.75
C ASN A 100 24.05 2.03 24.62
N ASP A 101 24.31 2.61 23.45
CA ASP A 101 24.80 1.86 22.29
C ASP A 101 26.31 1.70 22.32
N PRO A 102 26.85 0.50 22.02
CA PRO A 102 28.31 0.25 22.07
C PRO A 102 29.10 1.26 21.20
N GLY A 103 30.08 1.92 21.81
CA GLY A 103 30.93 2.90 21.13
C GLY A 103 30.24 4.23 20.78
N ARG A 104 29.12 4.53 21.41
CA ARG A 104 28.39 5.79 21.28
C ARG A 104 28.20 6.45 22.64
N ASP A 105 27.92 7.75 22.64
CA ASP A 105 27.59 8.49 23.85
C ASP A 105 26.23 8.04 24.38
N HIS A 106 26.18 7.83 25.70
CA HIS A 106 24.92 7.52 26.38
C HIS A 106 24.02 8.75 26.37
N ARG A 107 22.74 8.56 25.98
CA ARG A 107 21.81 9.68 25.89
C ARG A 107 20.36 9.24 26.03
N TRP A 108 19.54 10.16 26.45
CA TRP A 108 18.10 10.03 26.32
C TRP A 108 17.68 10.19 24.87
N MET A 109 16.64 9.46 24.44
CA MET A 109 16.07 9.53 23.11
C MET A 109 14.55 9.41 23.17
N ALA A 110 13.87 10.10 22.25
CA ALA A 110 12.43 9.92 22.00
C ALA A 110 12.11 8.54 21.44
N ARG A 111 13.02 7.97 20.65
CA ARG A 111 12.82 6.75 19.87
C ARG A 111 11.56 6.79 18.99
N GLN A 112 11.13 8.01 18.61
CA GLN A 112 10.01 8.20 17.70
C GLN A 112 10.34 7.60 16.33
N HIS A 113 9.36 6.95 15.70
CA HIS A 113 9.44 6.50 14.32
C HIS A 113 8.10 6.70 13.63
N HIS A 114 8.10 6.85 12.33
CA HIS A 114 7.00 6.85 11.37
C HIS A 114 5.85 7.82 11.63
N ASP A 115 5.33 8.00 12.84
CA ASP A 115 4.18 8.89 13.07
C ASP A 115 4.12 9.53 14.45
N TYR A 116 3.41 10.63 14.55
CA TYR A 116 3.08 11.37 15.78
C TYR A 116 1.91 12.31 15.50
N GLN A 117 1.11 12.66 16.52
CA GLN A 117 -0.03 13.56 16.37
C GLN A 117 -0.05 14.60 17.47
N ARG A 118 -0.07 15.90 17.11
CA ARG A 118 -0.32 17.00 18.03
C ARG A 118 -1.81 17.15 18.27
N GLU A 119 -2.22 17.42 19.50
CA GLU A 119 -3.60 17.72 19.91
C GLU A 119 -4.25 18.78 19.00
N GLY A 120 -5.58 18.67 18.82
CA GLY A 120 -6.39 19.58 18.00
C GLY A 120 -6.67 19.06 16.59
N ASN A 121 -5.84 18.16 16.07
CA ASN A 121 -6.03 17.50 14.77
C ASN A 121 -5.95 15.98 14.94
N PRO A 122 -6.92 15.19 14.47
CA PRO A 122 -6.91 13.74 14.62
C PRO A 122 -5.89 13.04 13.70
N VAL A 123 -5.51 13.67 12.59
CA VAL A 123 -4.58 13.12 11.58
C VAL A 123 -3.42 14.08 11.32
N GLY A 124 -2.45 13.69 10.51
CA GLY A 124 -1.26 14.49 10.26
C GLY A 124 -1.38 15.58 9.19
N TYR A 125 -2.53 15.73 8.55
CA TYR A 125 -2.76 16.65 7.46
C TYR A 125 -3.91 17.63 7.77
N TYR A 126 -4.10 18.64 6.93
CA TYR A 126 -5.12 19.67 7.12
C TYR A 126 -6.54 19.09 7.15
N VAL A 127 -7.28 19.49 8.16
CA VAL A 127 -8.73 19.21 8.33
C VAL A 127 -9.44 20.53 8.63
N PRO A 128 -10.48 20.92 7.87
CA PRO A 128 -11.20 22.15 8.13
C PRO A 128 -11.75 22.23 9.57
N GLY A 129 -11.35 23.26 10.31
CA GLY A 129 -11.81 23.48 11.69
C GLY A 129 -11.20 22.56 12.75
N MET A 130 -10.17 21.77 12.42
CA MET A 130 -9.43 20.91 13.36
C MET A 130 -7.93 21.15 13.21
N ASP A 131 -7.45 22.29 13.66
CA ASP A 131 -6.05 22.66 13.59
C ASP A 131 -5.25 22.00 14.72
N ALA A 132 -4.10 21.44 14.39
CA ALA A 132 -3.11 21.05 15.38
C ALA A 132 -2.64 22.29 16.17
N LYS A 133 -2.45 22.14 17.48
CA LYS A 133 -2.06 23.25 18.35
C LYS A 133 -0.56 23.50 18.27
N PRO A 134 -0.09 24.63 17.70
CA PRO A 134 1.31 25.02 17.83
C PRO A 134 1.57 25.53 19.24
N LEU A 135 2.77 25.32 19.75
CA LEU A 135 3.27 25.83 21.05
C LEU A 135 2.50 25.36 22.29
N GLU A 136 1.65 24.35 22.17
CA GLU A 136 0.90 23.77 23.29
C GLU A 136 0.31 22.40 22.94
N GLY A 137 -0.34 21.78 23.90
CA GLY A 137 -1.14 20.56 23.71
C GLY A 137 -0.34 19.28 23.86
N ASN A 138 -1.08 18.19 24.03
CA ASN A 138 -0.52 16.86 24.13
C ASN A 138 -0.04 16.36 22.75
N THR A 139 0.88 15.41 22.77
CA THR A 139 1.37 14.76 21.55
C THR A 139 1.33 13.25 21.71
N LEU A 140 0.60 12.59 20.81
CA LEU A 140 0.63 11.14 20.65
C LEU A 140 1.85 10.79 19.77
N ILE A 141 2.68 9.84 20.21
CA ILE A 141 3.96 9.53 19.57
C ILE A 141 4.06 8.02 19.41
N LEU A 142 4.36 7.55 18.21
CA LEU A 142 4.76 6.18 17.94
C LEU A 142 6.25 6.02 18.23
N VAL A 143 6.60 5.08 19.10
CA VAL A 143 7.96 4.88 19.59
C VAL A 143 8.37 3.43 19.53
N HIS A 144 9.66 3.17 19.31
CA HIS A 144 10.24 1.86 19.50
C HIS A 144 10.70 1.65 20.95
N GLN A 145 10.53 0.43 21.45
CA GLN A 145 11.15 -0.04 22.68
C GLN A 145 11.89 -1.36 22.43
N THR A 146 12.98 -1.57 23.14
CA THR A 146 13.74 -2.81 23.01
C THR A 146 13.35 -3.77 24.13
N ILE A 147 12.76 -4.90 23.78
CA ILE A 147 12.25 -5.88 24.76
C ILE A 147 12.77 -7.30 24.53
N LYS A 148 12.57 -8.15 25.54
CA LYS A 148 12.61 -9.61 25.41
C LYS A 148 11.25 -10.16 25.84
N ASN A 149 10.57 -10.85 24.94
CA ASN A 149 9.29 -11.50 25.22
C ASN A 149 9.33 -12.93 24.68
N LEU A 150 9.54 -13.90 25.59
CA LEU A 150 9.65 -15.31 25.22
C LEU A 150 8.37 -15.93 24.67
N ALA A 151 7.22 -15.29 24.86
CA ALA A 151 5.97 -15.71 24.23
C ALA A 151 5.96 -15.43 22.71
N ILE A 152 6.80 -14.50 22.25
CA ILE A 152 6.92 -14.15 20.82
C ILE A 152 8.20 -14.76 20.25
N SER A 153 9.38 -14.49 20.86
CA SER A 153 10.67 -14.98 20.40
C SER A 153 11.68 -15.01 21.54
N ASP A 154 12.68 -15.90 21.46
CA ASP A 154 13.85 -15.90 22.34
C ASP A 154 14.88 -14.81 21.95
N LYS A 155 14.69 -14.18 20.80
CA LYS A 155 15.53 -13.10 20.30
C LYS A 155 15.08 -11.74 20.84
N LYS A 156 15.96 -10.75 20.69
CA LYS A 156 15.64 -9.36 20.98
C LYS A 156 14.56 -8.87 20.02
N LEU A 157 13.58 -8.16 20.54
CA LEU A 157 12.51 -7.53 19.76
C LEU A 157 12.67 -6.01 19.81
N LEU A 158 12.49 -5.39 18.66
CA LEU A 158 12.20 -3.97 18.52
C LEU A 158 10.68 -3.86 18.43
N ASP A 159 10.07 -3.50 19.54
CA ASP A 159 8.62 -3.52 19.73
C ASP A 159 8.05 -2.12 19.50
N ASP A 160 6.90 -2.05 18.85
CA ASP A 160 6.17 -0.81 18.65
C ASP A 160 5.36 -0.47 19.90
N ALA A 161 5.46 0.79 20.34
CA ALA A 161 4.63 1.31 21.42
C ALA A 161 4.09 2.71 21.07
N MET A 162 2.98 3.06 21.66
CA MET A 162 2.36 4.37 21.53
C MET A 162 2.37 5.05 22.88
N ILE A 163 2.81 6.30 22.91
CA ILE A 163 2.79 7.13 24.12
C ILE A 163 2.06 8.45 23.86
N GLU A 164 1.42 8.99 24.85
CA GLU A 164 0.95 10.37 24.85
C GLU A 164 1.73 11.15 25.87
N VAL A 165 2.25 12.30 25.47
CA VAL A 165 3.01 13.20 26.35
C VAL A 165 2.33 14.55 26.41
N ASP A 166 2.44 15.22 27.57
CA ASP A 166 2.04 16.61 27.71
C ASP A 166 3.09 17.56 27.12
N TRP A 167 2.80 18.86 27.19
CA TRP A 167 3.71 19.89 26.70
C TRP A 167 5.06 19.90 27.43
N GLU A 168 5.09 19.56 28.72
CA GLU A 168 6.29 19.47 29.55
C GLU A 168 7.11 18.18 29.29
N GLY A 169 6.59 17.25 28.46
CA GLY A 169 7.23 15.99 28.14
C GLY A 169 6.97 14.87 29.15
N ASN A 170 5.97 15.01 30.03
CA ASN A 170 5.55 13.91 30.91
C ASN A 170 4.70 12.91 30.14
N ILE A 171 5.00 11.60 30.29
CA ILE A 171 4.22 10.53 29.67
C ILE A 171 2.92 10.36 30.46
N LEU A 172 1.79 10.68 29.81
CA LEU A 172 0.45 10.58 30.37
C LEU A 172 -0.19 9.20 30.16
N TRP A 173 0.17 8.55 29.05
CA TRP A 173 -0.39 7.26 28.66
C TRP A 173 0.65 6.49 27.83
N LYS A 174 0.62 5.16 27.95
CA LYS A 174 1.46 4.25 27.18
C LYS A 174 0.72 2.95 26.86
N TRP A 175 0.91 2.45 25.64
CA TRP A 175 0.45 1.15 25.19
C TRP A 175 1.55 0.46 24.38
N SER A 176 1.78 -0.84 24.61
CA SER A 176 2.81 -1.62 23.94
C SER A 176 2.15 -2.78 23.19
N ILE A 177 2.45 -2.94 21.90
CA ILE A 177 1.76 -3.93 21.06
C ILE A 177 2.09 -5.38 21.45
N SER A 178 3.29 -5.63 21.97
CA SER A 178 3.67 -6.96 22.45
C SER A 178 2.84 -7.47 23.62
N ASP A 179 2.23 -6.59 24.42
CA ASP A 179 1.32 -6.97 25.51
C ASP A 179 -0.03 -7.48 24.97
N HIS A 180 -0.32 -7.21 23.69
CA HIS A 180 -1.55 -7.54 22.98
C HIS A 180 -1.32 -8.52 21.81
N PHE A 181 -0.20 -9.23 21.81
CA PHE A 181 0.22 -10.10 20.71
C PHE A 181 -0.82 -11.16 20.32
N ASP A 182 -1.51 -11.73 21.29
CA ASP A 182 -2.58 -12.72 21.03
C ASP A 182 -3.82 -12.12 20.33
N GLU A 183 -4.08 -10.81 20.55
CA GLU A 183 -5.20 -10.10 19.90
C GLU A 183 -4.94 -9.85 18.41
N LEU A 184 -3.67 -9.92 17.96
CA LEU A 184 -3.30 -9.75 16.55
C LEU A 184 -3.80 -10.91 15.67
N GLY A 185 -4.01 -12.11 16.23
CA GLY A 185 -4.67 -13.22 15.56
C GLY A 185 -3.78 -13.98 14.58
N PHE A 186 -2.49 -14.07 14.86
CA PHE A 186 -1.57 -14.90 14.09
C PHE A 186 -1.90 -16.39 14.25
N ASP A 187 -1.83 -17.12 13.13
CA ASP A 187 -1.85 -18.59 13.14
C ASP A 187 -0.51 -19.16 13.63
N GLU A 188 -0.47 -20.49 13.82
CA GLU A 188 0.73 -21.17 14.33
C GLU A 188 1.90 -21.10 13.35
N ALA A 189 1.65 -21.02 12.03
CA ALA A 189 2.72 -20.86 11.06
C ALA A 189 3.38 -19.50 11.19
N ALA A 190 2.60 -18.44 11.30
CA ALA A 190 3.08 -17.06 11.51
C ALA A 190 3.83 -16.93 12.85
N LYS A 191 3.28 -17.46 13.96
CA LYS A 191 3.94 -17.48 15.28
C LYS A 191 5.29 -18.20 15.24
N ASN A 192 5.38 -19.34 14.57
CA ASN A 192 6.63 -20.08 14.40
C ASN A 192 7.69 -19.31 13.63
N ILE A 193 7.30 -18.49 12.65
CA ILE A 193 8.24 -17.65 11.90
C ILE A 193 8.73 -16.53 12.77
N LEU A 194 7.84 -15.80 13.43
CA LEU A 194 8.18 -14.72 14.36
C LEU A 194 9.10 -15.20 15.49
N ALA A 195 8.83 -16.40 16.03
CA ALA A 195 9.71 -16.98 17.06
C ALA A 195 11.14 -17.24 16.55
N ARG A 196 11.29 -17.69 15.32
CA ARG A 196 12.61 -18.01 14.73
C ARG A 196 13.33 -16.79 14.19
N ASP A 197 12.61 -15.88 13.55
CA ASP A 197 13.19 -14.72 12.86
C ASP A 197 12.25 -13.51 12.91
N PRO A 198 12.27 -12.75 14.03
CA PRO A 198 11.42 -11.58 14.21
C PRO A 198 11.97 -10.34 13.51
N ASN A 199 12.64 -10.49 12.37
CA ASN A 199 13.29 -9.38 11.69
C ASN A 199 12.61 -9.04 10.37
N MET A 200 12.35 -7.76 10.15
CA MET A 200 11.96 -7.24 8.86
C MET A 200 13.05 -7.47 7.79
N ARG A 201 14.31 -7.36 8.18
CA ARG A 201 15.49 -7.63 7.35
C ARG A 201 16.03 -9.02 7.66
N SER A 202 15.79 -9.97 6.78
CA SER A 202 16.12 -11.37 7.00
C SER A 202 17.61 -11.72 6.84
N SER A 203 18.45 -10.88 6.24
CA SER A 203 19.81 -11.27 5.86
C SER A 203 20.92 -10.84 6.82
N ASP A 204 20.71 -9.88 7.68
CA ASP A 204 21.78 -9.19 8.41
C ASP A 204 21.61 -9.14 9.94
N GLY A 205 20.82 -10.08 10.48
CA GLY A 205 20.63 -10.15 11.92
C GLY A 205 19.94 -8.92 12.51
N GLY A 206 19.01 -8.34 11.77
CA GLY A 206 18.30 -7.09 12.07
C GLY A 206 17.94 -6.88 13.55
N VAL A 207 17.37 -5.73 13.87
CA VAL A 207 17.14 -5.28 15.25
C VAL A 207 15.91 -5.89 15.92
N GLY A 208 15.19 -6.79 15.24
CA GLY A 208 13.98 -7.45 15.77
C GLY A 208 12.67 -6.69 15.48
N ASP A 209 12.65 -5.88 14.45
CA ASP A 209 11.50 -5.11 13.98
C ASP A 209 10.52 -6.04 13.25
N TYR A 210 9.56 -6.57 14.00
CA TYR A 210 8.72 -7.69 13.56
C TYR A 210 7.31 -7.31 13.11
N LEU A 211 6.78 -6.18 13.54
CA LEU A 211 5.45 -5.70 13.14
C LEU A 211 5.53 -4.47 12.24
N HIS A 212 6.47 -3.58 12.54
CA HIS A 212 6.71 -2.35 11.80
C HIS A 212 5.45 -1.51 11.64
N VAL A 213 4.90 -1.04 12.77
CA VAL A 213 3.80 -0.07 12.77
C VAL A 213 4.30 1.21 12.10
N ASN A 214 3.66 1.66 11.03
CA ASN A 214 4.16 2.80 10.27
C ASN A 214 3.19 3.98 10.22
N CYS A 215 2.02 3.85 10.80
CA CYS A 215 1.12 4.98 11.02
C CYS A 215 0.25 4.76 12.25
N MET A 216 -0.10 5.86 12.87
CA MET A 216 -1.13 5.91 13.90
C MET A 216 -1.79 7.29 13.92
N SER A 217 -3.06 7.33 14.31
CA SER A 217 -3.79 8.58 14.50
C SER A 217 -4.95 8.38 15.46
N TYR A 218 -5.48 9.49 16.00
CA TYR A 218 -6.78 9.44 16.64
C TYR A 218 -7.87 9.23 15.57
N LEU A 219 -9.02 8.67 15.97
CA LEU A 219 -10.19 8.62 15.09
C LEU A 219 -10.81 10.01 14.92
N GLY A 220 -10.75 10.84 15.96
CA GLY A 220 -11.43 12.13 16.01
C GLY A 220 -12.97 12.02 15.99
N PRO A 221 -13.67 13.15 15.99
CA PRO A 221 -15.12 13.19 15.85
C PRO A 221 -15.55 12.47 14.56
N ASN A 222 -16.51 11.54 14.66
CA ASN A 222 -16.98 10.77 13.52
C ASN A 222 -18.41 10.26 13.70
N LYS A 223 -19.07 10.01 12.56
CA LYS A 223 -20.48 9.58 12.52
C LYS A 223 -20.75 8.26 13.24
N TRP A 224 -19.81 7.34 13.27
CA TRP A 224 -20.02 6.01 13.85
C TRP A 224 -20.18 6.09 15.37
N TYR A 225 -19.31 6.85 16.03
CA TYR A 225 -19.41 7.12 17.46
C TYR A 225 -20.67 7.93 17.78
N GLU A 226 -21.01 8.93 16.96
CA GLU A 226 -22.24 9.71 17.11
C GLU A 226 -23.51 8.84 17.02
N HIS A 227 -23.46 7.72 16.28
CA HIS A 227 -24.52 6.71 16.21
C HIS A 227 -24.42 5.59 17.24
N GLY A 228 -23.50 5.70 18.20
CA GLY A 228 -23.39 4.80 19.35
C GLY A 228 -22.45 3.61 19.19
N ASP A 229 -21.66 3.54 18.12
CA ASP A 229 -20.65 2.48 17.98
C ASP A 229 -19.38 2.82 18.74
N MET A 230 -19.21 2.19 19.91
CA MET A 230 -18.12 2.45 20.83
C MET A 230 -16.73 2.06 20.30
N ARG A 231 -16.64 1.23 19.25
CA ARG A 231 -15.37 0.90 18.59
C ARG A 231 -14.71 2.13 18.00
N PHE A 232 -15.51 3.14 17.66
CA PHE A 232 -15.09 4.37 16.97
C PHE A 232 -15.10 5.61 17.88
N LYS A 233 -14.90 5.47 19.19
CA LYS A 233 -14.70 6.61 20.09
C LYS A 233 -13.66 7.56 19.51
N SER A 234 -13.86 8.87 19.67
CA SER A 234 -13.00 9.90 19.08
C SER A 234 -11.56 9.86 19.55
N ASP A 235 -11.33 9.38 20.77
CA ASP A 235 -10.00 9.22 21.39
C ASP A 235 -9.36 7.84 21.16
N ASN A 236 -10.08 6.91 20.54
CA ASN A 236 -9.50 5.63 20.10
C ASN A 236 -8.43 5.86 19.03
N ILE A 237 -7.47 4.96 18.98
CA ILE A 237 -6.30 5.08 18.11
C ILE A 237 -6.39 4.04 16.99
N ILE A 238 -6.29 4.51 15.75
CA ILE A 238 -6.19 3.69 14.56
C ILE A 238 -4.73 3.54 14.17
N PHE A 239 -4.32 2.33 13.81
CA PHE A 239 -2.93 2.01 13.44
C PHE A 239 -2.85 0.82 12.50
N ASP A 240 -1.68 0.57 11.93
CA ASP A 240 -1.41 -0.61 11.11
C ASP A 240 -0.14 -1.34 11.54
N CYS A 241 -0.02 -2.61 11.15
CA CYS A 241 1.22 -3.39 11.26
C CYS A 241 1.60 -3.82 9.85
N ARG A 242 2.60 -3.14 9.26
CA ARG A 242 3.00 -3.32 7.87
C ARG A 242 3.46 -4.74 7.56
N GLU A 243 4.36 -5.28 8.39
CA GLU A 243 4.93 -6.61 8.16
C GLU A 243 3.92 -7.73 8.37
N ALA A 244 2.84 -7.48 9.12
CA ALA A 244 1.80 -8.45 9.42
C ALA A 244 0.54 -8.31 8.56
N ASN A 245 0.44 -7.29 7.72
CA ASN A 245 -0.78 -6.96 6.95
C ASN A 245 -2.01 -6.79 7.86
N ILE A 246 -1.87 -6.09 8.98
CA ILE A 246 -2.92 -5.85 9.95
C ILE A 246 -3.28 -4.37 9.97
N LEU A 247 -4.58 -4.08 10.00
CA LEU A 247 -5.14 -2.76 10.26
C LEU A 247 -6.04 -2.86 11.48
N ALA A 248 -5.89 -1.95 12.45
CA ALA A 248 -6.56 -2.08 13.74
C ALA A 248 -6.96 -0.75 14.37
N ILE A 249 -7.92 -0.82 15.28
CA ILE A 249 -8.32 0.28 16.19
C ILE A 249 -8.25 -0.27 17.60
N LEU A 250 -7.52 0.44 18.46
CA LEU A 250 -7.48 0.19 19.90
C LEU A 250 -8.40 1.16 20.65
N ASP A 251 -9.09 0.67 21.64
CA ASP A 251 -9.78 1.49 22.63
C ASP A 251 -8.74 2.00 23.63
N LYS A 252 -8.53 3.32 23.64
CA LYS A 252 -7.47 3.94 24.44
C LYS A 252 -7.66 3.74 25.94
N GLU A 253 -8.90 3.68 26.41
CA GLU A 253 -9.23 3.52 27.83
C GLU A 253 -8.93 2.10 28.34
N SER A 254 -9.38 1.07 27.60
CA SER A 254 -9.19 -0.33 27.99
C SER A 254 -7.89 -0.93 27.49
N GLY A 255 -7.22 -0.31 26.51
CA GLY A 255 -6.05 -0.83 25.83
C GLY A 255 -6.34 -1.99 24.86
N LYS A 256 -7.60 -2.37 24.65
CA LYS A 256 -7.97 -3.53 23.81
C LYS A 256 -8.12 -3.15 22.34
N ILE A 257 -7.77 -4.07 21.46
CA ILE A 257 -8.08 -3.97 20.03
C ILE A 257 -9.57 -4.25 19.83
N VAL A 258 -10.33 -3.22 19.42
CA VAL A 258 -11.81 -3.27 19.30
C VAL A 258 -12.31 -3.42 17.87
N TRP A 259 -11.45 -3.19 16.89
CA TRP A 259 -11.71 -3.43 15.47
C TRP A 259 -10.40 -3.85 14.79
N LYS A 260 -10.47 -4.84 13.90
CA LYS A 260 -9.29 -5.35 13.18
C LYS A 260 -9.66 -6.06 11.89
N ILE A 261 -8.83 -5.89 10.84
CA ILE A 261 -8.79 -6.73 9.65
C ILE A 261 -7.35 -7.21 9.40
N GLY A 262 -7.21 -8.39 8.77
CA GLY A 262 -5.94 -9.09 8.69
C GLY A 262 -5.60 -9.86 10.00
N PRO A 263 -4.53 -10.63 10.00
CA PRO A 263 -3.59 -10.91 8.90
C PRO A 263 -4.18 -11.81 7.79
N ASP A 264 -5.28 -12.54 8.03
CA ASP A 264 -5.92 -13.40 7.06
C ASP A 264 -7.09 -12.70 6.37
N PHE A 265 -6.88 -12.30 5.11
CA PHE A 265 -7.91 -11.68 4.28
C PHE A 265 -8.83 -12.71 3.59
N ASN A 266 -8.62 -14.00 3.80
CA ASN A 266 -9.54 -15.05 3.33
C ASN A 266 -10.56 -15.48 4.37
N ALA A 267 -10.49 -14.94 5.60
CA ALA A 267 -11.32 -15.38 6.73
C ALA A 267 -12.82 -15.19 6.50
N THR A 268 -13.25 -14.13 5.82
CA THR A 268 -14.67 -13.86 5.55
C THR A 268 -14.92 -13.50 4.08
N PRO A 269 -16.17 -13.61 3.58
CA PRO A 269 -16.52 -13.18 2.22
C PRO A 269 -16.23 -11.69 1.97
N GLU A 270 -16.48 -10.83 2.96
CA GLU A 270 -16.27 -9.38 2.88
C GLU A 270 -14.77 -9.06 2.76
N LEU A 271 -13.91 -9.74 3.52
CA LEU A 271 -12.46 -9.62 3.42
C LEU A 271 -11.94 -10.12 2.07
N ARG A 272 -12.47 -11.24 1.58
CA ARG A 272 -12.11 -11.73 0.22
C ARG A 272 -12.49 -10.72 -0.87
N LYS A 273 -13.66 -10.08 -0.75
CA LYS A 273 -14.11 -9.04 -1.69
C LYS A 273 -13.26 -7.77 -1.61
N LEU A 274 -12.85 -7.36 -0.41
CA LEU A 274 -11.91 -6.24 -0.20
C LEU A 274 -10.54 -6.55 -0.83
N GLY A 275 -10.14 -7.82 -0.77
CA GLY A 275 -8.84 -8.29 -1.25
C GLY A 275 -7.70 -7.99 -0.29
N TRP A 276 -6.58 -8.68 -0.47
CA TRP A 276 -5.40 -8.53 0.37
C TRP A 276 -4.86 -7.12 0.38
N ILE A 277 -4.71 -6.54 1.56
CA ILE A 277 -3.95 -5.30 1.80
C ILE A 277 -2.56 -5.74 2.26
N ILE A 278 -1.52 -5.32 1.53
CA ILE A 278 -0.18 -5.89 1.68
C ILE A 278 0.85 -4.79 1.88
N GLY A 279 1.57 -4.85 3.01
CA GLY A 279 2.69 -3.95 3.28
C GLY A 279 2.29 -2.47 3.32
N GLN A 280 1.09 -2.19 3.77
CA GLN A 280 0.37 -0.92 3.70
C GLN A 280 1.03 0.21 4.49
N HIS A 281 0.63 1.45 4.16
CA HIS A 281 1.03 2.68 4.84
C HIS A 281 -0.16 3.64 4.98
N HIS A 282 -0.04 4.56 5.94
CA HIS A 282 -0.95 5.69 6.15
C HIS A 282 -2.41 5.28 6.27
N PHE A 283 -2.68 4.27 7.10
CA PHE A 283 -4.03 3.85 7.43
C PHE A 283 -4.66 4.82 8.45
N HIS A 284 -5.81 5.40 8.11
CA HIS A 284 -6.50 6.36 8.97
C HIS A 284 -8.00 6.43 8.64
N MET A 285 -8.79 7.01 9.52
CA MET A 285 -10.18 7.39 9.24
C MET A 285 -10.20 8.78 8.60
N ILE A 286 -10.94 8.96 7.52
CA ILE A 286 -11.16 10.28 6.92
C ILE A 286 -11.92 11.14 7.95
N PRO A 287 -11.32 12.26 8.41
CA PRO A 287 -11.91 13.08 9.46
C PRO A 287 -13.24 13.72 9.08
N LYS A 288 -14.04 14.02 10.11
CA LYS A 288 -15.27 14.81 9.96
C LYS A 288 -14.98 16.15 9.29
N GLY A 289 -15.83 16.55 8.36
CA GLY A 289 -15.69 17.80 7.58
C GLY A 289 -14.96 17.64 6.27
N LEU A 290 -14.43 16.44 5.97
CA LEU A 290 -13.87 16.09 4.65
C LEU A 290 -14.81 15.15 3.89
N PRO A 291 -14.85 15.24 2.55
CA PRO A 291 -15.61 14.28 1.73
C PRO A 291 -15.17 12.84 1.99
N GLY A 292 -16.14 11.95 2.24
CA GLY A 292 -15.86 10.57 2.65
C GLY A 292 -15.69 10.38 4.18
N GLU A 293 -16.01 11.39 4.99
CA GLU A 293 -15.87 11.33 6.47
C GLU A 293 -16.39 10.02 7.08
N GLY A 294 -15.59 9.46 7.98
CA GLY A 294 -15.88 8.19 8.66
C GLY A 294 -15.55 6.94 7.87
N ASN A 295 -15.22 7.02 6.59
CA ASN A 295 -14.63 5.90 5.87
C ASN A 295 -13.15 5.74 6.26
N LEU A 296 -12.60 4.54 6.08
CA LEU A 296 -11.18 4.27 6.27
C LEU A 296 -10.43 4.44 4.95
N MET A 297 -9.26 5.04 5.02
CA MET A 297 -8.37 5.22 3.86
C MET A 297 -7.02 4.58 4.14
N VAL A 298 -6.44 3.93 3.13
CA VAL A 298 -5.14 3.28 3.21
C VAL A 298 -4.42 3.32 1.87
N PHE A 299 -3.11 3.52 1.91
CA PHE A 299 -2.23 3.23 0.78
C PHE A 299 -1.77 1.76 0.89
N ASP A 300 -2.36 0.89 0.08
CA ASP A 300 -2.04 -0.54 -0.01
C ASP A 300 -0.89 -0.73 -1.01
N ASN A 301 0.32 -0.84 -0.48
CA ASN A 301 1.53 -0.87 -1.28
C ASN A 301 1.57 -2.07 -2.24
N GLY A 302 1.06 -3.24 -1.82
CA GLY A 302 1.18 -4.47 -2.58
C GLY A 302 2.59 -5.07 -2.60
N GLY A 303 3.58 -4.38 -2.05
CA GLY A 303 5.00 -4.71 -2.15
C GLY A 303 5.33 -6.07 -1.57
N TRP A 304 5.40 -6.18 -0.28
CA TRP A 304 5.60 -7.42 0.47
C TRP A 304 5.16 -7.24 1.92
N GLY A 305 4.63 -8.28 2.50
CA GLY A 305 4.20 -8.32 3.89
C GLY A 305 3.65 -9.69 4.25
N GLY A 306 3.30 -9.86 5.52
CA GLY A 306 2.67 -11.05 6.04
C GLY A 306 3.62 -12.17 6.44
N TYR A 307 3.17 -12.89 7.44
CA TYR A 307 3.79 -14.12 7.94
C TYR A 307 2.83 -15.29 7.71
N GLY A 308 3.35 -16.47 7.41
CA GLY A 308 2.52 -17.64 7.20
C GLY A 308 3.29 -18.84 6.65
N VAL A 309 2.59 -19.74 5.99
CA VAL A 309 3.23 -20.92 5.39
C VAL A 309 4.25 -20.50 4.33
N PRO A 310 5.47 -21.06 4.33
CA PRO A 310 6.43 -20.85 3.27
C PRO A 310 5.87 -21.17 1.89
N ASN A 311 6.25 -20.38 0.89
CA ASN A 311 5.85 -20.58 -0.51
C ASN A 311 7.03 -20.31 -1.45
N PRO A 312 6.92 -20.53 -2.77
CA PRO A 312 8.02 -20.31 -3.71
C PRO A 312 8.59 -18.89 -3.71
N GLY A 313 7.78 -17.88 -3.42
CA GLY A 313 8.20 -16.48 -3.31
C GLY A 313 8.79 -16.11 -1.94
N SER A 314 8.50 -16.92 -0.92
CA SER A 314 8.93 -16.70 0.46
C SER A 314 9.26 -18.03 1.14
N ARG A 315 10.51 -18.47 1.01
CA ARG A 315 10.96 -19.79 1.48
C ARG A 315 10.93 -19.96 3.01
N ASN A 316 11.04 -18.88 3.75
CA ASN A 316 10.98 -18.89 5.21
C ASN A 316 9.59 -18.55 5.77
N GLY A 317 8.65 -18.13 4.90
CA GLY A 317 7.29 -17.73 5.28
C GLY A 317 7.16 -16.29 5.78
N SER A 318 8.24 -15.50 5.86
CA SER A 318 8.15 -14.07 6.07
C SER A 318 7.94 -13.36 4.74
N LYS A 319 7.14 -12.26 4.73
CA LYS A 319 6.82 -11.54 3.49
C LYS A 319 6.20 -12.46 2.42
N ASN A 320 5.27 -13.28 2.85
CA ASN A 320 4.66 -14.34 2.02
C ASN A 320 3.53 -13.85 1.10
N ALA A 321 3.17 -12.59 1.19
CA ALA A 321 2.21 -11.94 0.30
C ALA A 321 2.90 -10.84 -0.51
N LEU A 322 2.56 -10.77 -1.80
CA LEU A 322 3.14 -9.82 -2.76
C LEU A 322 2.15 -9.58 -3.89
N ARG A 323 2.06 -8.32 -4.32
CA ARG A 323 1.40 -7.88 -5.55
C ARG A 323 2.35 -6.91 -6.27
N ASP A 324 2.27 -6.80 -7.57
CA ASP A 324 3.16 -6.00 -8.42
C ASP A 324 2.62 -4.59 -8.75
N TYR A 325 1.59 -4.15 -8.03
CA TYR A 325 1.03 -2.79 -8.11
C TYR A 325 0.47 -2.34 -6.76
N SER A 326 0.33 -1.02 -6.60
CA SER A 326 -0.26 -0.40 -5.42
C SER A 326 -1.73 -0.04 -5.64
N ARG A 327 -2.44 0.15 -4.53
CA ARG A 327 -3.81 0.67 -4.52
C ARG A 327 -3.95 1.76 -3.45
N VAL A 328 -4.75 2.76 -3.70
CA VAL A 328 -5.35 3.56 -2.64
C VAL A 328 -6.78 3.09 -2.47
N LEU A 329 -7.17 2.76 -1.25
CA LEU A 329 -8.53 2.29 -0.94
C LEU A 329 -9.20 3.22 0.05
N GLU A 330 -10.45 3.58 -0.26
CA GLU A 330 -11.42 4.13 0.68
C GLU A 330 -12.52 3.11 0.86
N PHE A 331 -12.80 2.69 2.10
CA PHE A 331 -13.80 1.68 2.37
C PHE A 331 -14.58 1.94 3.66
N ASN A 332 -15.78 1.41 3.74
CA ASN A 332 -16.64 1.52 4.90
C ASN A 332 -16.14 0.60 6.03
N PRO A 333 -15.91 1.10 7.26
CA PRO A 333 -15.37 0.29 8.36
C PRO A 333 -16.32 -0.81 8.88
N ILE A 334 -17.62 -0.72 8.58
CA ILE A 334 -18.64 -1.67 9.05
C ILE A 334 -18.85 -2.79 8.03
N THR A 335 -19.04 -2.41 6.75
CA THR A 335 -19.39 -3.36 5.68
C THR A 335 -18.17 -3.86 4.91
N LEU A 336 -17.01 -3.21 5.08
CA LEU A 336 -15.78 -3.40 4.30
C LEU A 336 -15.96 -3.14 2.80
N GLU A 337 -17.06 -2.53 2.41
CA GLU A 337 -17.32 -2.18 1.01
C GLU A 337 -16.39 -1.05 0.56
N VAL A 338 -15.73 -1.25 -0.58
CA VAL A 338 -14.87 -0.23 -1.20
C VAL A 338 -15.76 0.85 -1.80
N VAL A 339 -15.59 2.09 -1.33
CA VAL A 339 -16.33 3.28 -1.77
C VAL A 339 -15.62 3.98 -2.91
N TRP A 340 -14.29 4.03 -2.84
CA TRP A 340 -13.44 4.60 -3.87
C TRP A 340 -12.08 3.88 -3.87
N LYS A 341 -11.48 3.73 -5.01
CA LYS A 341 -10.15 3.14 -5.16
C LYS A 341 -9.36 3.83 -6.26
N LEU A 342 -8.05 3.82 -6.15
CA LEU A 342 -7.12 4.18 -7.21
C LEU A 342 -6.16 3.01 -7.42
N THR A 343 -6.12 2.48 -8.62
CA THR A 343 -5.22 1.41 -9.05
C THR A 343 -4.60 1.79 -10.41
N PRO A 344 -3.66 1.02 -10.96
CA PRO A 344 -3.22 1.27 -12.34
C PRO A 344 -4.37 1.37 -13.35
N LYS A 345 -5.46 0.60 -13.16
CA LYS A 345 -6.61 0.61 -14.08
C LYS A 345 -7.33 1.96 -14.09
N GLU A 346 -7.58 2.57 -12.95
CA GLU A 346 -8.20 3.88 -12.83
C GLU A 346 -7.29 5.00 -13.38
N LEU A 347 -5.99 4.72 -13.54
CA LEU A 347 -5.01 5.59 -14.18
C LEU A 347 -4.77 5.27 -15.67
N ASP A 348 -5.71 4.57 -16.32
CA ASP A 348 -5.66 4.15 -17.74
C ASP A 348 -4.48 3.22 -18.08
N HIS A 349 -4.02 2.41 -17.10
CA HIS A 349 -2.97 1.43 -17.31
C HIS A 349 -3.54 0.01 -17.35
N ALA A 350 -3.13 -0.76 -18.36
CA ALA A 350 -3.57 -2.15 -18.49
C ALA A 350 -2.90 -3.07 -17.45
N ILE A 351 -3.69 -3.88 -16.74
CA ILE A 351 -3.19 -4.92 -15.86
C ILE A 351 -3.26 -6.26 -16.61
N PRO A 352 -2.22 -7.10 -16.58
CA PRO A 352 -0.98 -6.99 -15.81
C PRO A 352 0.16 -6.22 -16.50
N THR A 353 0.02 -5.83 -17.77
CA THR A 353 1.13 -5.32 -18.59
C THR A 353 1.76 -4.05 -18.02
N ASP A 354 0.93 -3.15 -17.52
CA ASP A 354 1.31 -1.84 -17.02
C ASP A 354 1.12 -1.70 -15.51
N ALA A 355 0.95 -2.82 -14.80
CA ALA A 355 0.70 -2.85 -13.36
C ALA A 355 1.73 -2.02 -12.56
N SER A 356 3.00 -2.12 -12.92
CA SER A 356 4.10 -1.41 -12.27
C SER A 356 4.12 0.11 -12.48
N LYS A 357 3.26 0.66 -13.32
CA LYS A 357 3.17 2.13 -13.56
C LYS A 357 2.49 2.90 -12.42
N PHE A 358 1.86 2.19 -11.49
CA PHE A 358 1.45 2.70 -10.19
C PHE A 358 1.86 1.70 -9.12
N TYR A 359 3.14 1.75 -8.72
CA TYR A 359 3.69 0.80 -7.78
C TYR A 359 4.75 1.41 -6.86
N SER A 360 4.39 1.57 -5.61
CA SER A 360 5.31 1.93 -4.54
C SER A 360 5.32 0.82 -3.48
N PRO A 361 6.28 -0.10 -3.51
CA PRO A 361 6.29 -1.30 -2.65
C PRO A 361 6.52 -0.99 -1.16
N TYR A 362 6.85 0.24 -0.80
CA TYR A 362 7.07 0.73 0.56
C TYR A 362 6.83 2.24 0.59
N VAL A 363 6.79 2.85 1.78
CA VAL A 363 6.48 4.26 2.03
C VAL A 363 5.10 4.65 1.48
N SER A 364 4.84 5.93 1.18
CA SER A 364 3.61 6.40 0.52
C SER A 364 2.49 6.82 1.46
N SER A 365 1.53 7.54 0.91
CA SER A 365 0.37 8.04 1.65
C SER A 365 -0.77 8.46 0.73
N ALA A 366 -1.96 8.64 1.32
CA ALA A 366 -3.08 9.28 0.68
C ALA A 366 -3.73 10.28 1.65
N GLN A 367 -4.03 11.49 1.19
CA GLN A 367 -4.69 12.55 1.95
C GLN A 367 -5.96 12.95 1.24
N ARG A 368 -7.11 12.90 1.93
CA ARG A 368 -8.34 13.50 1.41
C ARG A 368 -8.29 15.02 1.54
N LEU A 369 -8.50 15.71 0.42
CA LEU A 369 -8.50 17.16 0.33
C LEU A 369 -9.91 17.74 0.52
N PRO A 370 -10.04 19.02 0.97
CA PRO A 370 -11.35 19.65 1.20
C PRO A 370 -12.25 19.75 -0.02
N ASN A 371 -11.68 19.81 -1.24
CA ASN A 371 -12.46 19.82 -2.48
C ASN A 371 -12.94 18.44 -2.95
N GLY A 372 -12.60 17.37 -2.20
CA GLY A 372 -12.96 15.99 -2.54
C GLY A 372 -11.90 15.22 -3.30
N ASN A 373 -10.88 15.89 -3.81
CA ASN A 373 -9.73 15.23 -4.43
C ASN A 373 -8.91 14.44 -3.41
N THR A 374 -8.05 13.57 -3.88
CA THR A 374 -7.09 12.84 -3.06
C THR A 374 -5.67 13.17 -3.49
N LEU A 375 -4.85 13.65 -2.55
CA LEU A 375 -3.41 13.78 -2.75
C LEU A 375 -2.77 12.42 -2.44
N VAL A 376 -2.08 11.85 -3.42
CA VAL A 376 -1.44 10.53 -3.30
C VAL A 376 0.07 10.69 -3.46
N THR A 377 0.81 10.24 -2.47
CA THR A 377 2.27 10.11 -2.55
C THR A 377 2.62 8.70 -3.00
N GLU A 378 3.10 8.53 -4.21
CA GLU A 378 3.75 7.32 -4.73
C GLU A 378 5.24 7.41 -4.40
N GLY A 379 5.57 7.07 -3.15
CA GLY A 379 6.79 7.54 -2.50
C GLY A 379 8.07 6.94 -3.04
N SER A 380 8.11 5.66 -3.47
CA SER A 380 9.33 4.99 -3.93
C SER A 380 9.98 5.68 -5.14
N ASP A 381 9.16 6.32 -5.96
CA ASP A 381 9.57 7.02 -7.18
C ASP A 381 9.55 8.55 -7.03
N GLY A 382 9.34 9.04 -5.80
CA GLY A 382 9.30 10.47 -5.52
C GLY A 382 8.17 11.22 -6.22
N ARG A 383 7.06 10.54 -6.54
CA ARG A 383 5.92 11.10 -7.25
C ARG A 383 4.79 11.45 -6.29
N ILE A 384 4.21 12.64 -6.45
CA ILE A 384 2.99 13.05 -5.76
C ILE A 384 1.97 13.49 -6.81
N ILE A 385 0.74 12.99 -6.71
CA ILE A 385 -0.36 13.36 -7.59
C ILE A 385 -1.58 13.83 -6.79
N GLU A 386 -2.31 14.78 -7.33
CA GLU A 386 -3.67 15.09 -6.90
C GLU A 386 -4.65 14.54 -7.93
N VAL A 387 -5.57 13.71 -7.46
CA VAL A 387 -6.52 12.97 -8.30
C VAL A 387 -7.93 13.35 -7.89
N THR A 388 -8.79 13.62 -8.88
CA THR A 388 -10.22 13.88 -8.65
C THR A 388 -10.96 12.60 -8.25
N ALA A 389 -12.21 12.75 -7.80
CA ALA A 389 -13.07 11.59 -7.51
C ALA A 389 -13.27 10.68 -8.76
N ASP A 390 -13.22 11.27 -9.97
CA ASP A 390 -13.34 10.57 -11.25
C ASP A 390 -12.00 10.13 -11.84
N HIS A 391 -10.93 10.11 -11.01
CA HIS A 391 -9.59 9.63 -11.32
C HIS A 391 -8.77 10.48 -12.31
N GLU A 392 -9.17 11.72 -12.59
CA GLU A 392 -8.34 12.63 -13.37
C GLU A 392 -7.16 13.14 -12.54
N ILE A 393 -5.92 12.98 -13.02
CA ILE A 393 -4.74 13.61 -12.41
C ILE A 393 -4.76 15.10 -12.80
N VAL A 394 -4.97 15.97 -11.81
CA VAL A 394 -5.06 17.43 -11.98
C VAL A 394 -3.81 18.16 -11.51
N TRP A 395 -2.95 17.47 -10.75
CA TRP A 395 -1.62 17.94 -10.39
C TRP A 395 -0.67 16.77 -10.26
N GLU A 396 0.55 16.95 -10.71
CA GLU A 396 1.61 15.95 -10.57
C GLU A 396 2.94 16.64 -10.34
N TRP A 397 3.69 16.16 -9.35
CA TRP A 397 5.04 16.58 -9.06
C TRP A 397 5.95 15.37 -8.89
N ILE A 398 7.14 15.44 -9.49
CA ILE A 398 8.17 14.42 -9.39
C ILE A 398 9.40 15.05 -8.74
N SER A 399 9.86 14.45 -7.64
CA SER A 399 10.99 14.95 -6.86
C SER A 399 12.27 15.06 -7.70
N PRO A 400 12.86 16.25 -7.81
CA PRO A 400 14.16 16.44 -8.44
C PRO A 400 15.33 16.12 -7.49
N TYR A 401 15.06 15.79 -6.22
CA TYR A 401 16.07 15.59 -5.19
C TYR A 401 16.41 14.12 -5.03
N TYR A 402 17.64 13.76 -5.39
CA TYR A 402 18.15 12.41 -5.35
C TYR A 402 19.13 12.21 -4.20
N THR A 403 19.27 10.96 -3.74
CA THR A 403 20.31 10.61 -2.76
C THR A 403 21.69 11.00 -3.27
N HIS A 404 22.52 11.52 -2.34
CA HIS A 404 23.89 11.98 -2.65
C HIS A 404 24.94 10.84 -2.61
N ASN A 405 24.51 9.58 -2.58
CA ASN A 405 25.43 8.44 -2.55
C ASN A 405 26.34 8.43 -3.77
N GLU A 406 27.64 8.37 -3.55
CA GLU A 406 28.64 8.27 -4.62
C GLU A 406 28.58 6.92 -5.35
N THR A 407 28.19 5.87 -4.62
CA THR A 407 28.07 4.49 -5.10
C THR A 407 26.67 3.95 -4.88
N GLY A 408 26.09 3.34 -5.89
CA GLY A 408 24.75 2.75 -5.84
C GLY A 408 23.69 3.54 -6.62
N PRO A 409 22.46 3.01 -6.69
CA PRO A 409 21.39 3.66 -7.43
C PRO A 409 20.97 4.96 -6.74
N LYS A 410 20.84 6.01 -7.50
CA LYS A 410 20.24 7.27 -7.03
C LYS A 410 18.73 7.05 -6.83
N ASN A 411 18.21 7.55 -5.71
CA ASN A 411 16.82 7.41 -5.33
C ASN A 411 16.26 8.78 -4.93
N ASN A 412 15.10 9.14 -5.45
CA ASN A 412 14.37 10.37 -5.15
C ASN A 412 13.14 10.13 -4.26
N MET A 413 13.16 9.06 -3.49
CA MET A 413 12.08 8.62 -2.62
C MET A 413 11.57 9.74 -1.70
N ILE A 414 10.24 9.80 -1.55
CA ILE A 414 9.52 10.61 -0.57
C ILE A 414 8.80 9.68 0.39
N TYR A 415 8.98 9.87 1.71
CA TYR A 415 8.27 9.05 2.69
C TYR A 415 6.77 9.31 2.63
N ARG A 416 6.37 10.58 2.84
CA ARG A 416 4.97 11.02 2.87
C ARG A 416 4.89 12.52 2.60
N GLY A 417 4.03 12.96 1.69
CA GLY A 417 3.77 14.37 1.41
C GLY A 417 2.38 14.80 1.91
N TYR A 418 2.29 16.02 2.44
CA TYR A 418 1.04 16.60 2.89
C TYR A 418 0.82 17.98 2.30
N ARG A 419 -0.45 18.29 1.96
CA ARG A 419 -0.84 19.63 1.51
C ARG A 419 -1.63 20.34 2.58
N TYR A 420 -1.31 21.64 2.76
CA TYR A 420 -1.92 22.55 3.72
C TYR A 420 -2.33 23.85 3.03
N PRO A 421 -3.34 24.59 3.54
CA PRO A 421 -3.75 25.85 2.96
C PRO A 421 -2.61 26.89 3.07
N TYR A 422 -2.56 27.83 2.14
CA TYR A 422 -1.57 28.92 2.17
C TYR A 422 -1.56 29.71 3.48
N SER A 423 -2.73 29.82 4.12
CA SER A 423 -2.89 30.52 5.41
C SER A 423 -2.11 29.89 6.58
N TYR A 424 -1.65 28.63 6.46
CA TYR A 424 -0.80 28.01 7.48
C TYR A 424 0.58 28.68 7.59
N VAL A 425 1.03 29.35 6.53
CA VAL A 425 2.33 30.01 6.46
C VAL A 425 2.14 31.51 6.18
N PRO A 426 1.71 32.28 7.19
CA PRO A 426 1.42 33.71 7.02
C PRO A 426 2.66 34.57 6.74
N GLN A 427 3.86 34.00 6.87
CA GLN A 427 5.14 34.64 6.54
C GLN A 427 5.35 34.80 5.04
N GLU A 428 4.66 34.00 4.24
CA GLU A 428 4.81 33.99 2.79
C GLU A 428 3.59 34.58 2.08
N PRO A 429 3.79 35.32 0.99
CA PRO A 429 2.66 35.77 0.18
C PRO A 429 2.01 34.61 -0.54
N THR A 430 0.69 34.67 -0.76
CA THR A 430 0.00 33.68 -1.58
C THR A 430 0.60 33.66 -2.99
N PRO A 431 1.08 32.52 -3.48
CA PRO A 431 1.69 32.42 -4.81
C PRO A 431 0.70 32.71 -5.94
N THR A 432 1.23 33.14 -7.09
CA THR A 432 0.46 33.16 -8.34
C THR A 432 0.47 31.77 -8.95
N GLU A 433 -0.71 31.23 -9.18
CA GLU A 433 -0.90 29.90 -9.74
C GLU A 433 -0.85 29.94 -11.26
N ILE A 434 0.02 29.12 -11.86
CA ILE A 434 0.25 29.07 -13.31
C ILE A 434 -0.05 27.65 -13.79
N ALA A 435 -1.04 27.51 -14.67
CA ALA A 435 -1.41 26.21 -15.22
C ALA A 435 -0.24 25.57 -16.01
N ILE A 436 -0.06 24.26 -15.82
CA ILE A 436 0.94 23.46 -16.54
C ILE A 436 0.18 22.31 -17.23
N PRO A 437 0.02 22.38 -18.56
CA PRO A 437 -0.67 21.32 -19.30
C PRO A 437 0.16 20.03 -19.31
N ARG A 438 -0.52 18.90 -19.26
CA ARG A 438 0.13 17.59 -19.42
C ARG A 438 0.87 17.52 -20.77
N ILE A 439 2.04 16.91 -20.76
CA ILE A 439 2.78 16.64 -22.00
C ILE A 439 2.00 15.62 -22.83
N ASP A 440 1.72 15.97 -24.08
CA ASP A 440 1.20 15.01 -25.05
C ASP A 440 2.35 14.11 -25.53
N ASN A 441 2.45 12.92 -24.94
CA ASN A 441 3.56 11.99 -25.19
C ASN A 441 3.65 11.44 -26.61
N PRO A 442 2.55 11.09 -27.31
CA PRO A 442 2.65 10.55 -28.66
C PRO A 442 3.44 11.39 -29.64
N PRO A 443 3.23 12.72 -29.77
CA PRO A 443 4.02 13.57 -30.64
C PRO A 443 5.33 14.08 -29.99
N PHE A 444 5.48 13.96 -28.66
CA PHE A 444 6.65 14.47 -27.96
C PHE A 444 7.93 13.80 -28.39
N ARG A 445 8.93 14.59 -28.76
CA ARG A 445 10.28 14.11 -29.10
C ARG A 445 11.33 14.99 -28.42
N MET A 446 12.32 14.35 -27.84
CA MET A 446 13.48 15.09 -27.32
C MET A 446 14.24 15.77 -28.47
N PRO A 447 14.84 16.96 -28.23
CA PRO A 447 15.75 17.55 -29.20
C PRO A 447 16.81 16.53 -29.65
N ASN A 448 17.03 16.41 -30.94
CA ASN A 448 17.98 15.47 -31.56
C ASN A 448 17.63 13.98 -31.44
N ALA A 449 16.41 13.62 -31.04
CA ALA A 449 15.99 12.20 -30.92
C ALA A 449 15.81 11.48 -32.29
N GLY A 450 16.13 12.15 -33.38
CA GLY A 450 15.94 11.62 -34.74
C GLY A 450 14.55 11.88 -35.31
N ALA A 451 14.49 11.97 -36.63
CA ALA A 451 13.26 12.16 -37.37
C ALA A 451 12.49 10.83 -37.50
N LEU A 452 11.20 10.87 -37.19
CA LEU A 452 10.26 9.77 -37.45
C LEU A 452 9.38 10.10 -38.66
N GLY A 453 8.76 9.09 -39.21
CA GLY A 453 7.94 9.17 -40.41
C GLY A 453 8.75 8.80 -41.66
N ALA A 454 8.49 7.61 -42.17
CA ALA A 454 9.08 7.16 -43.42
C ALA A 454 8.64 8.11 -44.55
N LYS A 455 9.63 8.58 -45.34
CA LYS A 455 9.32 9.34 -46.55
C LYS A 455 8.59 8.49 -47.60
N THR A 456 8.78 7.19 -47.54
CA THR A 456 8.20 6.20 -48.47
C THR A 456 7.84 4.94 -47.70
N VAL A 457 6.57 4.56 -47.78
CA VAL A 457 6.09 3.26 -47.31
C VAL A 457 6.19 2.28 -48.48
N ILE A 458 6.77 1.13 -48.25
CA ILE A 458 6.91 0.07 -49.28
C ILE A 458 5.86 -0.98 -48.98
N ASP A 459 4.91 -1.14 -49.88
CA ASP A 459 3.91 -2.21 -49.80
C ASP A 459 4.55 -3.56 -50.11
N VAL A 460 4.42 -4.49 -49.16
CA VAL A 460 4.90 -5.88 -49.36
C VAL A 460 3.80 -6.69 -50.04
N LYS A 461 4.07 -7.16 -51.22
CA LYS A 461 3.10 -7.97 -51.99
C LYS A 461 2.78 -9.27 -51.26
N GLY A 462 1.47 -9.55 -51.12
CA GLY A 462 0.98 -10.75 -50.46
C GLY A 462 0.69 -10.59 -48.96
N THR A 463 0.88 -9.40 -48.39
CA THR A 463 0.42 -9.14 -47.05
C THR A 463 -1.11 -9.02 -47.02
N LEU A 464 -1.72 -9.59 -45.98
CA LEU A 464 -3.15 -9.44 -45.73
C LEU A 464 -3.43 -8.06 -45.10
N PRO A 465 -4.67 -7.57 -45.23
CA PRO A 465 -5.09 -6.37 -44.49
C PRO A 465 -4.87 -6.50 -43.00
N TYR A 466 -4.45 -5.41 -42.36
CA TYR A 466 -4.29 -5.37 -40.92
C TYR A 466 -5.67 -5.45 -40.27
N TYR A 467 -5.88 -6.40 -39.36
CA TYR A 467 -7.08 -6.48 -38.54
C TYR A 467 -6.92 -5.56 -37.34
N GLN A 468 -7.92 -4.72 -37.04
CA GLN A 468 -7.86 -3.76 -35.92
C GLN A 468 -7.86 -4.44 -34.54
N ASP A 469 -8.36 -5.69 -34.47
CA ASP A 469 -8.52 -6.43 -33.22
C ASP A 469 -7.44 -7.54 -33.07
N VAL A 470 -6.20 -7.22 -33.37
CA VAL A 470 -5.10 -8.16 -33.11
C VAL A 470 -4.92 -8.29 -31.61
N ALA A 471 -5.20 -9.47 -31.06
CA ALA A 471 -4.95 -9.77 -29.66
C ALA A 471 -3.46 -9.61 -29.35
N LEU A 472 -3.13 -8.75 -28.39
CA LEU A 472 -1.79 -8.70 -27.81
C LEU A 472 -1.50 -10.05 -27.14
N CYS A 473 -0.23 -10.42 -27.04
CA CYS A 473 0.20 -11.67 -26.40
C CYS A 473 -0.16 -11.79 -24.91
N VAL A 474 -0.87 -10.81 -24.35
CA VAL A 474 -1.25 -10.73 -22.95
C VAL A 474 -2.76 -10.55 -22.86
N ALA A 475 -3.46 -11.45 -22.17
CA ALA A 475 -4.84 -11.28 -21.81
C ALA A 475 -4.93 -10.21 -20.70
N THR A 476 -5.78 -9.21 -20.92
CA THR A 476 -6.16 -8.26 -19.87
C THR A 476 -7.36 -8.83 -19.13
N ASP A 477 -7.31 -8.89 -17.80
CA ASP A 477 -8.46 -9.28 -17.00
C ASP A 477 -9.44 -8.10 -16.92
N ASP A 478 -10.32 -7.98 -17.92
CA ASP A 478 -11.49 -7.14 -17.79
C ASP A 478 -12.59 -7.91 -17.05
N GLU A 479 -13.06 -7.38 -15.91
CA GLU A 479 -14.18 -7.99 -15.16
C GLU A 479 -15.45 -8.17 -16.01
N GLU A 480 -15.66 -7.31 -17.00
CA GLU A 480 -16.77 -7.48 -17.98
C GLU A 480 -16.55 -8.67 -18.92
N ASP A 481 -15.31 -9.02 -19.23
CA ASP A 481 -15.00 -10.17 -20.10
C ASP A 481 -15.15 -11.49 -19.35
N LEU A 482 -14.89 -11.53 -18.04
CA LEU A 482 -15.17 -12.68 -17.19
C LEU A 482 -16.67 -13.02 -17.17
N SER A 483 -17.55 -12.01 -17.08
CA SER A 483 -19.01 -12.23 -17.12
C SER A 483 -19.53 -12.72 -18.49
N ARG A 484 -18.83 -12.40 -19.56
CA ARG A 484 -19.10 -12.94 -20.92
C ARG A 484 -18.54 -14.34 -21.07
N ARG A 485 -17.38 -14.64 -20.46
CA ARG A 485 -16.75 -15.97 -20.46
C ARG A 485 -17.58 -16.98 -19.67
N GLU A 486 -18.17 -16.60 -18.54
CA GLU A 486 -19.08 -17.49 -17.78
C GLU A 486 -20.34 -17.91 -18.58
N LYS A 487 -20.76 -17.14 -19.56
CA LYS A 487 -21.91 -17.49 -20.43
C LYS A 487 -21.55 -18.39 -21.62
N VAL A 488 -20.28 -18.53 -21.96
CA VAL A 488 -19.82 -19.26 -23.15
C VAL A 488 -19.34 -20.69 -22.83
N PHE A 489 -19.00 -20.97 -21.57
CA PHE A 489 -18.37 -22.24 -21.18
C PHE A 489 -19.24 -23.10 -20.24
N SER A 490 -20.38 -23.54 -20.71
CA SER A 490 -20.95 -24.77 -20.19
C SER A 490 -20.30 -25.95 -20.93
N VAL A 491 -19.63 -26.83 -20.18
CA VAL A 491 -19.16 -28.10 -20.74
C VAL A 491 -20.39 -28.82 -21.33
N ASP A 492 -20.40 -29.07 -22.64
CA ASP A 492 -21.48 -29.89 -23.22
C ASP A 492 -21.29 -31.32 -22.72
N THR A 493 -22.07 -31.68 -21.70
CA THR A 493 -22.07 -33.02 -21.08
C THR A 493 -22.42 -34.14 -22.06
N LYS A 494 -22.79 -33.81 -23.30
CA LYS A 494 -23.00 -34.79 -24.37
C LYS A 494 -21.71 -35.26 -25.01
N VAL A 495 -20.66 -34.42 -25.00
CA VAL A 495 -19.35 -34.77 -25.56
C VAL A 495 -18.39 -35.25 -24.47
N PHE A 496 -18.39 -34.56 -23.33
CA PHE A 496 -17.53 -34.88 -22.19
C PHE A 496 -18.36 -35.49 -21.06
N GLU A 497 -18.30 -36.78 -20.90
CA GLU A 497 -18.98 -37.44 -19.79
C GLU A 497 -18.22 -37.22 -18.48
N PRO A 498 -18.84 -36.55 -17.47
CA PRO A 498 -18.16 -36.28 -16.21
C PRO A 498 -17.92 -37.58 -15.43
N VAL A 499 -16.80 -37.61 -14.73
CA VAL A 499 -16.39 -38.69 -13.82
C VAL A 499 -16.11 -38.08 -12.46
N SER A 500 -16.85 -38.53 -11.44
CA SER A 500 -16.71 -38.02 -10.08
C SER A 500 -16.44 -39.16 -9.09
N GLY A 501 -15.39 -38.97 -8.28
CA GLY A 501 -14.93 -39.93 -7.27
C GLY A 501 -14.30 -41.19 -7.79
N MET A 502 -13.52 -41.84 -6.93
CA MET A 502 -12.71 -43.04 -7.24
C MET A 502 -13.51 -44.25 -7.71
N ALA A 503 -14.77 -44.35 -7.36
CA ALA A 503 -15.61 -45.48 -7.80
C ALA A 503 -15.95 -45.37 -9.29
N GLU A 504 -16.41 -44.22 -9.75
CA GLU A 504 -16.66 -43.93 -11.16
C GLU A 504 -15.39 -43.97 -11.98
N TRP A 505 -14.28 -43.44 -11.44
CA TRP A 505 -12.97 -43.51 -12.07
C TRP A 505 -12.57 -44.93 -12.41
N LYS A 506 -12.67 -45.86 -11.43
CA LYS A 506 -12.35 -47.26 -11.64
C LYS A 506 -13.24 -47.93 -12.68
N ASP A 507 -14.50 -47.56 -12.72
CA ASP A 507 -15.48 -48.19 -13.62
C ASP A 507 -15.44 -47.60 -15.03
N LYS A 508 -15.48 -46.29 -15.15
CA LYS A 508 -15.58 -45.57 -16.45
C LYS A 508 -14.25 -45.35 -17.16
N VAL A 509 -13.11 -45.44 -16.46
CA VAL A 509 -11.76 -45.21 -17.00
C VAL A 509 -10.89 -46.46 -16.92
N LEU A 510 -10.60 -46.98 -15.74
CA LEU A 510 -9.62 -48.06 -15.58
C LEU A 510 -10.11 -49.44 -16.07
N LYS A 511 -11.42 -49.74 -15.98
CA LYS A 511 -12.00 -51.01 -16.44
C LYS A 511 -12.49 -50.99 -17.87
N GLN A 512 -12.43 -49.84 -18.53
CA GLN A 512 -12.91 -49.71 -19.92
C GLN A 512 -11.99 -50.47 -20.89
N GLN A 513 -12.56 -51.40 -21.71
CA GLN A 513 -11.81 -52.23 -22.64
C GLN A 513 -12.33 -52.11 -24.09
N GLU A 514 -13.43 -51.44 -24.31
CA GLU A 514 -14.05 -51.37 -25.65
C GLU A 514 -13.40 -50.35 -26.56
N LYS A 515 -13.03 -49.21 -25.98
CA LYS A 515 -12.38 -48.09 -26.73
C LYS A 515 -11.35 -47.38 -25.86
N PRO A 516 -10.33 -46.76 -26.45
CA PRO A 516 -9.45 -45.89 -25.70
C PRO A 516 -10.20 -44.76 -25.01
N VAL A 517 -9.82 -44.42 -23.78
CA VAL A 517 -10.42 -43.35 -23.00
C VAL A 517 -9.51 -42.13 -23.01
N LEU A 518 -10.01 -41.02 -23.52
CA LEU A 518 -9.36 -39.71 -23.39
C LEU A 518 -9.90 -39.03 -22.14
N VAL A 519 -9.05 -38.78 -21.17
CA VAL A 519 -9.42 -38.09 -19.93
C VAL A 519 -8.92 -36.66 -19.96
N LEU A 520 -9.86 -35.73 -19.80
CA LEU A 520 -9.56 -34.32 -19.66
C LEU A 520 -9.68 -33.93 -18.18
N PHE A 521 -8.56 -33.52 -17.60
CA PHE A 521 -8.54 -32.94 -16.26
C PHE A 521 -8.68 -31.42 -16.38
N GLY A 522 -9.65 -30.85 -15.74
CA GLY A 522 -9.91 -29.41 -15.77
C GLY A 522 -10.46 -28.89 -14.48
N ALA A 523 -10.48 -27.58 -14.31
CA ALA A 523 -11.09 -26.89 -13.21
C ALA A 523 -11.93 -25.74 -13.71
N GLU A 524 -13.01 -25.40 -13.03
CA GLU A 524 -13.87 -24.28 -13.40
C GLU A 524 -13.10 -22.96 -13.45
N ARG A 525 -12.07 -22.80 -12.60
CA ARG A 525 -11.16 -21.64 -12.56
C ARG A 525 -10.06 -21.65 -13.62
N CYS A 526 -9.85 -22.75 -14.34
CA CYS A 526 -8.74 -22.89 -15.29
C CYS A 526 -9.10 -22.25 -16.65
N VAL A 527 -8.58 -21.09 -16.91
CA VAL A 527 -8.81 -20.33 -18.16
C VAL A 527 -8.31 -21.11 -19.40
N HIS A 528 -7.14 -21.76 -19.30
CA HIS A 528 -6.60 -22.56 -20.40
C HIS A 528 -7.43 -23.81 -20.69
N CYS A 529 -7.97 -24.44 -19.65
CA CYS A 529 -8.86 -25.58 -19.83
C CYS A 529 -10.14 -25.16 -20.56
N LYS A 530 -10.72 -24.05 -20.18
CA LYS A 530 -11.91 -23.47 -20.85
C LYS A 530 -11.63 -23.12 -22.32
N ALA A 531 -10.48 -22.60 -22.63
CA ALA A 531 -10.11 -22.28 -24.02
C ALA A 531 -9.85 -23.53 -24.88
N LEU A 532 -9.41 -24.62 -24.27
CA LEU A 532 -9.12 -25.90 -24.96
C LEU A 532 -10.37 -26.69 -25.27
N HIS A 533 -11.44 -26.61 -24.46
CA HIS A 533 -12.66 -27.40 -24.61
C HIS A 533 -13.32 -27.25 -25.98
N PRO A 534 -13.60 -26.04 -26.51
CA PRO A 534 -14.23 -25.90 -27.82
C PRO A 534 -13.39 -26.45 -28.96
N VAL A 535 -12.06 -26.30 -28.88
CA VAL A 535 -11.12 -26.81 -29.89
C VAL A 535 -11.12 -28.34 -29.89
N LEU A 536 -11.17 -28.95 -28.70
CA LEU A 536 -11.26 -30.40 -28.56
C LEU A 536 -12.64 -30.91 -29.01
N GLU A 537 -13.72 -30.19 -28.71
CA GLU A 537 -15.07 -30.54 -29.19
C GLU A 537 -15.15 -30.57 -30.71
N GLU A 538 -14.63 -29.53 -31.37
CA GLU A 538 -14.62 -29.45 -32.83
C GLU A 538 -13.78 -30.57 -33.44
N ALA A 539 -12.54 -30.77 -32.98
CA ALA A 539 -11.64 -31.81 -33.46
C ALA A 539 -12.19 -33.25 -33.24
N LEU A 540 -12.88 -33.47 -32.12
CA LEU A 540 -13.43 -34.77 -31.76
C LEU A 540 -14.74 -35.08 -32.50
N GLN A 541 -15.51 -34.06 -32.88
CA GLN A 541 -16.72 -34.24 -33.68
C GLN A 541 -16.43 -34.46 -35.17
N GLU A 542 -15.38 -33.83 -35.70
CA GLU A 542 -15.07 -33.89 -37.16
C GLU A 542 -14.22 -35.09 -37.53
N GLU A 543 -13.15 -35.42 -36.76
CA GLU A 543 -12.18 -36.45 -37.17
C GLU A 543 -12.23 -37.72 -36.34
N PHE A 544 -12.69 -37.67 -35.08
CA PHE A 544 -12.54 -38.77 -34.12
C PHE A 544 -13.84 -39.19 -33.40
N ALA A 545 -15.02 -38.79 -33.91
CA ALA A 545 -16.33 -38.92 -33.29
C ALA A 545 -16.68 -40.31 -32.71
N ASN A 546 -15.97 -41.35 -33.12
CA ASN A 546 -16.22 -42.71 -32.62
C ASN A 546 -14.94 -43.45 -32.17
N SER A 547 -13.82 -42.78 -32.13
CA SER A 547 -12.53 -43.43 -31.86
C SER A 547 -12.18 -43.51 -30.39
N PHE A 548 -12.73 -42.60 -29.58
CA PHE A 548 -12.45 -42.50 -28.13
C PHE A 548 -13.72 -42.38 -27.29
N LEU A 549 -13.64 -42.80 -26.05
CA LEU A 549 -14.55 -42.39 -24.98
C LEU A 549 -13.95 -41.22 -24.27
N ILE A 550 -14.70 -40.10 -24.13
CA ILE A 550 -14.18 -38.88 -23.55
C ILE A 550 -14.75 -38.70 -22.15
N ARG A 551 -13.85 -38.48 -21.20
CA ARG A 551 -14.19 -38.32 -19.78
C ARG A 551 -13.65 -36.99 -19.28
N TYR A 552 -14.39 -36.33 -18.43
CA TYR A 552 -13.99 -35.10 -17.78
C TYR A 552 -13.90 -35.29 -16.26
N VAL A 553 -12.82 -34.85 -15.67
CA VAL A 553 -12.60 -34.85 -14.22
C VAL A 553 -12.41 -33.41 -13.78
N ASP A 554 -13.26 -32.93 -12.88
CA ASP A 554 -13.08 -31.65 -12.21
C ASP A 554 -12.02 -31.79 -11.10
N VAL A 555 -10.85 -31.20 -11.28
CA VAL A 555 -9.75 -31.33 -10.32
C VAL A 555 -10.01 -30.61 -9.00
N ASP A 556 -10.94 -29.67 -8.96
CA ASP A 556 -11.32 -28.98 -7.71
C ASP A 556 -12.34 -29.78 -6.90
N ALA A 557 -13.22 -30.52 -7.58
CA ALA A 557 -14.24 -31.35 -6.95
C ALA A 557 -13.73 -32.77 -6.62
N ASP A 558 -12.79 -33.31 -7.40
CA ASP A 558 -12.37 -34.72 -7.37
C ASP A 558 -10.87 -34.90 -7.10
N MET A 559 -10.36 -34.24 -6.06
CA MET A 559 -8.95 -34.32 -5.62
C MET A 559 -8.45 -35.74 -5.38
N ASP A 560 -9.31 -36.67 -4.97
CA ASP A 560 -8.93 -38.08 -4.72
C ASP A 560 -8.53 -38.78 -6.02
N ILE A 561 -9.13 -38.44 -7.16
CA ILE A 561 -8.78 -39.00 -8.47
C ILE A 561 -7.41 -38.48 -8.88
N VAL A 562 -7.17 -37.16 -8.67
CA VAL A 562 -5.90 -36.53 -8.99
C VAL A 562 -4.76 -37.08 -8.16
N ALA A 563 -4.99 -37.32 -6.87
CA ALA A 563 -3.98 -37.85 -5.95
C ALA A 563 -3.72 -39.36 -6.15
N GLY A 564 -4.74 -40.13 -6.57
CA GLY A 564 -4.67 -41.58 -6.72
C GLY A 564 -4.35 -42.09 -8.15
N GLY A 565 -4.35 -41.20 -9.16
CA GLY A 565 -4.16 -41.58 -10.57
C GLY A 565 -2.71 -41.84 -11.00
N HIS A 566 -1.76 -41.79 -10.10
CA HIS A 566 -0.35 -42.10 -10.33
C HIS A 566 0.07 -43.51 -9.85
N GLY A 567 -0.85 -44.47 -9.69
CA GLY A 567 -0.58 -45.85 -9.31
C GLY A 567 -0.68 -46.81 -10.47
#